data_6505b2bb35a28730601c00dd57600df5
#
_entry.id   6505b2bb35a28730601c00dd57600df5
#
_cell.length_a   1.000
_cell.length_b   1.000
_cell.length_c   1.000
_cell.angle_alpha   90.00
_cell.angle_beta   90.00
_cell.angle_gamma   90.00
#
_symmetry.space_group_name_H-M   'P 1'
#
loop_
_entity.id
_entity.type
_entity.pdbx_description
1 polymer ?
#
loop_
_entity_poly.entity_id
_entity_poly.type
_entity_poly.pdbx_seq_one_letter_code
_entity_poly.pdbx_strand_id
1 'polypeptide(L)'
;MAGTIISGVIFCIVAMIMLGIGVSQLKSKEPVGFYTGENPPKVDQLSDVNSWNKKHGVMWIIYGICIIGSWICSAFIGGDSIYSVIPLCVGTIIPILIMVFLHHKWVKRYFIQ
;
A
#
# COMPACT_ATOMS: atom_id res chain seq x y z
N MET A 1 14.51 18.42 14.73
CA MET A 1 14.70 17.19 15.52
C MET A 1 13.37 16.59 15.96
N ALA A 2 12.54 17.36 16.71
CA ALA A 2 11.24 16.87 17.16
C ALA A 2 10.30 16.53 16.00
N GLY A 3 10.29 17.36 14.95
CA GLY A 3 9.46 17.10 13.76
C GLY A 3 9.83 15.82 13.04
N THR A 4 11.12 15.48 12.98
CA THR A 4 11.59 14.24 12.37
C THR A 4 11.12 13.03 13.16
N ILE A 5 11.18 13.11 14.50
CA ILE A 5 10.73 12.03 15.37
C ILE A 5 9.22 11.84 15.25
N ILE A 6 8.46 12.93 15.28
CA ILE A 6 6.99 12.89 15.18
C ILE A 6 6.57 12.30 13.83
N SER A 7 7.16 12.77 12.73
CA SER A 7 6.87 12.24 11.40
C SER A 7 7.24 10.76 11.29
N GLY A 8 8.36 10.36 11.90
CA GLY A 8 8.77 8.96 11.93
C GLY A 8 7.76 8.07 12.62
N VAL A 9 7.24 8.51 13.77
CA VAL A 9 6.21 7.76 14.49
C VAL A 9 4.95 7.63 13.63
N ILE A 10 4.52 8.72 13.00
CA ILE A 10 3.31 8.71 12.15
C ILE A 10 3.51 7.77 10.96
N PHE A 11 4.65 7.88 10.27
CA PHE A 11 4.94 7.04 9.11
C PHE A 11 5.05 5.56 9.49
N CYS A 12 5.66 5.26 10.66
CA CYS A 12 5.73 3.88 11.14
C CYS A 12 4.34 3.32 11.43
N ILE A 13 3.46 4.09 12.07
CA ILE A 13 2.10 3.66 12.35
C ILE A 13 1.34 3.37 11.05
N VAL A 14 1.41 4.30 10.09
CA VAL A 14 0.75 4.12 8.79
C VAL A 14 1.31 2.89 8.07
N ALA A 15 2.64 2.72 8.07
CA ALA A 15 3.27 1.58 7.44
C ALA A 15 2.83 0.27 8.08
N MET A 16 2.73 0.22 9.40
CA MET A 16 2.26 -0.96 10.11
C MET A 16 0.82 -1.32 9.74
N ILE A 17 -0.04 -0.30 9.58
CA ILE A 17 -1.42 -0.51 9.13
C ILE A 17 -1.43 -1.11 7.73
N MET A 18 -0.61 -0.56 6.81
CA MET A 18 -0.55 -1.05 5.43
C MET A 18 -0.01 -2.48 5.37
N LEU A 19 1.04 -2.78 6.14
CA LEU A 19 1.57 -4.14 6.22
C LEU A 19 0.54 -5.12 6.78
N GLY A 20 -0.22 -4.69 7.80
CA GLY A 20 -1.29 -5.49 8.39
C GLY A 20 -2.40 -5.80 7.38
N ILE A 21 -2.80 -4.80 6.59
CA ILE A 21 -3.79 -5.00 5.52
C ILE A 21 -3.26 -6.03 4.53
N GLY A 22 -2.00 -5.89 4.09
CA GLY A 22 -1.41 -6.82 3.14
C GLY A 22 -1.36 -8.25 3.65
N VAL A 23 -0.92 -8.44 4.88
CA VAL A 23 -0.86 -9.77 5.49
C VAL A 23 -2.25 -10.38 5.63
N SER A 24 -3.23 -9.57 6.06
CA SER A 24 -4.63 -10.00 6.17
C SER A 24 -5.17 -10.49 4.82
N GLN A 25 -4.86 -9.76 3.75
CA GLN A 25 -5.30 -10.14 2.40
C GLN A 25 -4.61 -11.42 1.93
N LEU A 26 -3.32 -11.61 2.25
CA LEU A 26 -2.62 -12.83 1.91
C LEU A 26 -3.22 -14.06 2.59
N LYS A 27 -3.73 -13.90 3.81
CA LYS A 27 -4.31 -14.98 4.59
C LYS A 27 -5.78 -15.22 4.31
N SER A 28 -6.44 -14.30 3.60
CA SER A 28 -7.87 -14.42 3.34
C SER A 28 -8.15 -15.55 2.34
N LYS A 29 -9.23 -16.28 2.58
CA LYS A 29 -9.73 -17.32 1.69
C LYS A 29 -10.83 -16.79 0.78
N GLU A 30 -11.41 -15.65 1.13
CA GLU A 30 -12.45 -14.99 0.36
C GLU A 30 -11.86 -13.83 -0.41
N PRO A 31 -12.50 -13.43 -1.55
CA PRO A 31 -11.98 -12.28 -2.31
C PRO A 31 -11.89 -11.03 -1.46
N VAL A 32 -10.79 -10.31 -1.61
CA VAL A 32 -10.56 -9.05 -0.88
C VAL A 32 -10.86 -7.87 -1.77
N GLY A 33 -11.29 -6.75 -1.17
CA GLY A 33 -11.45 -5.48 -1.86
C GLY A 33 -10.10 -4.76 -2.00
N PHE A 34 -10.09 -3.67 -2.77
CA PHE A 34 -8.90 -2.84 -2.92
C PHE A 34 -8.52 -2.21 -1.60
N TYR A 35 -9.50 -1.66 -0.89
CA TYR A 35 -9.27 -0.98 0.39
C TYR A 35 -10.34 -1.40 1.40
N THR A 36 -10.06 -1.15 2.65
CA THR A 36 -11.02 -1.42 3.74
C THR A 36 -12.27 -0.55 3.56
N GLY A 37 -13.43 -1.16 3.50
CA GLY A 37 -14.70 -0.47 3.28
C GLY A 37 -15.23 -0.59 1.87
N GLU A 38 -14.40 -1.02 0.90
CA GLU A 38 -14.90 -1.35 -0.43
C GLU A 38 -15.65 -2.67 -0.37
N ASN A 39 -16.75 -2.79 -1.13
CA ASN A 39 -17.43 -4.06 -1.27
C ASN A 39 -16.54 -5.00 -2.09
N PRO A 40 -16.07 -6.11 -1.49
CA PRO A 40 -15.21 -7.03 -2.24
C PRO A 40 -15.99 -7.76 -3.33
N PRO A 41 -15.28 -8.22 -4.37
CA PRO A 41 -15.96 -9.03 -5.39
C PRO A 41 -16.43 -10.36 -4.80
N LYS A 42 -17.42 -10.97 -5.43
CA LYS A 42 -17.92 -12.28 -5.03
C LYS A 42 -17.00 -13.36 -5.61
N VAL A 43 -16.98 -14.53 -4.95
CA VAL A 43 -16.14 -15.65 -5.38
C VAL A 43 -16.41 -16.03 -6.84
N ASP A 44 -17.68 -16.02 -7.26
CA ASP A 44 -18.07 -16.39 -8.60
C ASP A 44 -17.75 -15.34 -9.66
N GLN A 45 -17.34 -14.12 -9.23
CA GLN A 45 -16.94 -13.05 -10.15
C GLN A 45 -15.47 -13.13 -10.53
N LEU A 46 -14.65 -13.91 -9.82
CA LEU A 46 -13.22 -13.99 -10.05
C LEU A 46 -12.83 -15.35 -10.61
N SER A 47 -11.92 -15.34 -11.60
CA SER A 47 -11.38 -16.56 -12.18
C SER A 47 -10.38 -17.25 -11.25
N ASP A 48 -9.67 -16.49 -10.43
CA ASP A 48 -8.64 -17.02 -9.52
C ASP A 48 -8.55 -16.14 -8.26
N VAL A 49 -9.27 -16.55 -7.22
CA VAL A 49 -9.34 -15.83 -5.96
C VAL A 49 -7.96 -15.78 -5.29
N ASN A 50 -7.21 -16.89 -5.31
CA ASN A 50 -5.91 -16.97 -4.66
C ASN A 50 -4.91 -15.98 -5.27
N SER A 51 -4.85 -15.91 -6.59
CA SER A 51 -3.96 -14.97 -7.28
C SER A 51 -4.40 -13.53 -7.04
N TRP A 52 -5.70 -13.25 -7.06
CA TRP A 52 -6.25 -11.93 -6.78
C TRP A 52 -5.84 -11.45 -5.37
N ASN A 53 -6.08 -12.28 -4.37
CA ASN A 53 -5.75 -11.95 -2.97
C ASN A 53 -4.25 -11.79 -2.78
N LYS A 54 -3.45 -12.67 -3.37
CA LYS A 54 -2.00 -12.63 -3.25
C LYS A 54 -1.43 -11.34 -3.85
N LYS A 55 -1.91 -10.96 -5.03
CA LYS A 55 -1.42 -9.73 -5.69
C LYS A 55 -1.80 -8.50 -4.90
N HIS A 56 -3.03 -8.43 -4.41
CA HIS A 56 -3.44 -7.29 -3.59
C HIS A 56 -2.68 -7.24 -2.27
N GLY A 57 -2.51 -8.38 -1.60
CA GLY A 57 -1.76 -8.44 -0.34
C GLY A 57 -0.31 -8.02 -0.50
N VAL A 58 0.37 -8.54 -1.52
CA VAL A 58 1.76 -8.17 -1.81
C VAL A 58 1.87 -6.68 -2.14
N MET A 59 0.92 -6.15 -2.90
CA MET A 59 0.86 -4.73 -3.25
C MET A 59 0.84 -3.85 -1.99
N TRP A 60 -0.01 -4.18 -1.02
CA TRP A 60 -0.10 -3.41 0.22
C TRP A 60 1.16 -3.52 1.08
N ILE A 61 1.79 -4.70 1.09
CA ILE A 61 3.05 -4.90 1.81
C ILE A 61 4.15 -4.04 1.20
N ILE A 62 4.26 -4.03 -0.14
CA ILE A 62 5.24 -3.20 -0.84
C ILE A 62 4.98 -1.72 -0.55
N TYR A 63 3.72 -1.30 -0.53
CA TYR A 63 3.38 0.08 -0.20
C TYR A 63 3.84 0.45 1.21
N GLY A 64 3.61 -0.43 2.20
CA GLY A 64 4.09 -0.20 3.56
C GLY A 64 5.61 -0.03 3.62
N ILE A 65 6.34 -0.86 2.88
CA ILE A 65 7.80 -0.76 2.77
C ILE A 65 8.20 0.56 2.13
N CYS A 66 7.50 0.99 1.08
CA CYS A 66 7.75 2.29 0.43
C CYS A 66 7.56 3.45 1.39
N ILE A 67 6.54 3.40 2.25
CA ILE A 67 6.29 4.45 3.25
C ILE A 67 7.47 4.55 4.21
N ILE A 68 7.96 3.43 4.73
CA ILE A 68 9.10 3.42 5.63
C ILE A 68 10.36 3.95 4.93
N GLY A 69 10.61 3.47 3.71
CA GLY A 69 11.76 3.91 2.92
C GLY A 69 11.73 5.39 2.62
N SER A 70 10.55 5.94 2.35
CA SER A 70 10.36 7.38 2.13
C SER A 70 10.77 8.20 3.33
N TRP A 71 10.35 7.76 4.52
CA TRP A 71 10.72 8.46 5.75
C TRP A 71 12.23 8.37 6.01
N ILE A 72 12.84 7.19 5.79
CA ILE A 72 14.27 7.02 5.98
C ILE A 72 15.05 7.96 5.04
N CYS A 73 14.68 8.03 3.76
CA CYS A 73 15.31 8.94 2.81
C CYS A 73 15.15 10.40 3.25
N SER A 74 13.97 10.78 3.72
CA SER A 74 13.70 12.11 4.21
C SER A 74 14.59 12.44 5.42
N ALA A 75 14.76 11.49 6.34
CA ALA A 75 15.60 11.67 7.52
C ALA A 75 17.07 11.86 7.16
N PHE A 76 17.57 11.15 6.13
CA PHE A 76 18.93 11.33 5.65
C PHE A 76 19.17 12.72 5.04
N ILE A 77 18.17 13.29 4.39
CA ILE A 77 18.27 14.64 3.83
C ILE A 77 18.30 15.68 4.96
N GLY A 78 17.59 15.41 6.05
CA GLY A 78 17.51 16.29 7.21
C GLY A 78 16.18 17.01 7.28
N GLY A 79 15.50 16.90 8.43
CA GLY A 79 14.16 17.45 8.63
C GLY A 79 14.04 18.96 8.51
N ASP A 80 15.16 19.68 8.62
CA ASP A 80 15.17 21.14 8.50
C ASP A 80 15.22 21.61 7.04
N SER A 81 15.54 20.70 6.10
CA SER A 81 15.60 21.02 4.68
C SER A 81 14.23 20.87 4.02
N ILE A 82 13.88 21.83 3.17
CA ILE A 82 12.66 21.73 2.37
C ILE A 82 12.72 20.51 1.44
N TYR A 83 13.91 20.08 1.05
CA TYR A 83 14.08 18.91 0.17
C TYR A 83 13.72 17.59 0.84
N SER A 84 13.64 17.55 2.18
CA SER A 84 13.23 16.35 2.90
C SER A 84 11.77 15.96 2.62
N VAL A 85 10.96 16.91 2.16
CA VAL A 85 9.55 16.66 1.81
C VAL A 85 9.43 15.85 0.52
N ILE A 86 10.41 15.96 -0.39
CA ILE A 86 10.34 15.31 -1.70
C ILE A 86 10.21 13.78 -1.60
N PRO A 87 11.07 13.06 -0.85
CA PRO A 87 10.90 11.61 -0.70
C PRO A 87 9.57 11.23 -0.08
N LEU A 88 9.08 12.02 0.88
CA LEU A 88 7.81 11.73 1.53
C LEU A 88 6.66 11.79 0.52
N CYS A 89 6.64 12.81 -0.32
CA CYS A 89 5.60 12.95 -1.34
C CYS A 89 5.73 11.90 -2.43
N VAL A 90 6.94 11.70 -2.96
CA VAL A 90 7.19 10.72 -4.03
C VAL A 90 6.86 9.30 -3.54
N GLY A 91 7.32 8.95 -2.34
CA GLY A 91 7.15 7.60 -1.81
C GLY A 91 5.75 7.26 -1.35
N THR A 92 4.86 8.26 -1.19
CA THR A 92 3.47 8.02 -0.80
C THR A 92 2.51 8.19 -1.97
N ILE A 93 2.73 9.17 -2.84
CA ILE A 93 1.80 9.49 -3.93
C ILE A 93 2.01 8.58 -5.13
N ILE A 94 3.25 8.41 -5.60
CA ILE A 94 3.53 7.61 -6.80
C ILE A 94 3.12 6.15 -6.62
N PRO A 95 3.44 5.48 -5.51
CA PRO A 95 2.99 4.11 -5.30
C PRO A 95 1.46 3.98 -5.30
N ILE A 96 0.73 4.95 -4.74
CA ILE A 96 -0.75 4.91 -4.77
C ILE A 96 -1.26 4.93 -6.20
N LEU A 97 -0.70 5.79 -7.05
CA LEU A 97 -1.09 5.86 -8.46
C LEU A 97 -0.83 4.54 -9.18
N ILE A 98 0.32 3.92 -8.89
CA ILE A 98 0.66 2.61 -9.43
C ILE A 98 -0.32 1.54 -8.94
N MET A 99 -0.67 1.58 -7.65
CA MET A 99 -1.61 0.64 -7.05
C MET A 99 -2.99 0.72 -7.72
N VAL A 100 -3.49 1.94 -7.96
CA VAL A 100 -4.78 2.15 -8.65
C VAL A 100 -4.71 1.56 -10.05
N PHE A 101 -3.63 1.82 -10.79
CA PHE A 101 -3.43 1.28 -12.12
C PHE A 101 -3.41 -0.25 -12.11
N LEU A 102 -2.66 -0.84 -11.19
CA LEU A 102 -2.57 -2.31 -11.05
C LEU A 102 -3.91 -2.93 -10.68
N HIS A 103 -4.66 -2.29 -9.77
CA HIS A 103 -5.96 -2.77 -9.39
C HIS A 103 -6.91 -2.83 -10.59
N HIS A 104 -6.96 -1.77 -11.39
CA HIS A 104 -7.79 -1.76 -12.60
C HIS A 104 -7.35 -2.83 -13.59
N LYS A 105 -6.04 -3.03 -13.75
CA LYS A 105 -5.49 -4.08 -14.60
C LYS A 105 -5.95 -5.47 -14.12
N TRP A 106 -5.91 -5.71 -12.82
CA TRP A 106 -6.30 -6.99 -12.25
C TRP A 106 -7.81 -7.20 -12.31
N VAL A 107 -8.61 -6.15 -12.19
CA VAL A 107 -10.06 -6.23 -12.40
C VAL A 107 -10.35 -6.77 -13.80
N LYS A 108 -9.67 -6.23 -14.81
CA LYS A 108 -9.86 -6.69 -16.19
C LYS A 108 -9.39 -8.13 -16.40
N ARG A 109 -8.34 -8.54 -15.67
CA ARG A 109 -7.74 -9.86 -15.84
C ARG A 109 -8.53 -10.96 -15.12
N TYR A 110 -8.95 -10.69 -13.88
CA TYR A 110 -9.50 -11.74 -13.01
C TYR A 110 -11.01 -11.75 -12.96
N PHE A 111 -11.68 -10.65 -13.24
CA PHE A 111 -13.15 -10.67 -13.28
C PHE A 111 -13.63 -11.46 -14.48
N ILE A 112 -14.57 -12.36 -14.21
CA ILE A 112 -15.23 -13.16 -15.24
C ILE A 112 -16.22 -12.24 -15.96
N GLN A 113 -16.10 -12.14 -17.28
CA GLN A 113 -17.00 -11.32 -18.11
C GLN A 113 -18.03 -12.19 -18.84
#